data_8c759866f8b7c102c33d75b3c21b3250
#
_entry.id   8c759866f8b7c102c33d75b3c21b3250
#
_cell.length_a   1.000
_cell.length_b   1.000
_cell.length_c   1.000
_cell.angle_alpha   90.00
_cell.angle_beta   90.00
_cell.angle_gamma   90.00
#
_symmetry.space_group_name_H-M   'P 1'
#
loop_
_entity.id
_entity.type
_entity.pdbx_description
1 polymer ?
#
loop_
_entity_poly.entity_id
_entity_poly.type
_entity_poly.pdbx_seq_one_letter_code
_entity_poly.pdbx_strand_id
1 'polypeptide(L)'
;FMLYHNGSEMFNLPSGNMRQRIVGIFGGKTNEKLVPVNETTEIVTINGFVTKPEFAKKNRGEQFFFVNNRFIKSPYLHHAVMAAYEGLLKDGTQPAYYLYLDVPPHTIDINIHPTKTEIKFDDEHALYAILRSAIKHSLGQFNIAPVLDFDRDANLDTPYNYEGKEASMPTVEVDRNFNPFADDSPSGGGFGGGSFSSSFSSSGGGRSLGGSVASKASSGSS
;
A
#
# COMPACT_ATOMS: atom_id res chain seq x y z
N PHE A 1 -15.06 30.00 16.82
CA PHE A 1 -13.70 30.11 17.37
C PHE A 1 -12.99 31.29 16.73
N MET A 2 -12.49 32.17 17.55
CA MET A 2 -11.68 33.30 17.10
C MET A 2 -10.33 33.24 17.82
N LEU A 3 -9.25 33.50 17.10
CA LEU A 3 -7.90 33.58 17.63
C LEU A 3 -7.24 34.85 17.20
N TYR A 4 -6.80 35.67 18.19
CA TYR A 4 -6.01 36.86 17.99
C TYR A 4 -4.59 36.65 18.50
N HIS A 5 -3.62 37.18 17.76
CA HIS A 5 -2.22 37.21 18.16
C HIS A 5 -1.69 38.63 17.97
N ASN A 6 -1.18 39.23 19.04
CA ASN A 6 -0.69 40.62 19.03
C ASN A 6 -1.70 41.63 18.42
N GLY A 7 -3.00 41.49 18.73
CA GLY A 7 -4.06 42.36 18.21
C GLY A 7 -4.50 42.06 16.76
N SER A 8 -3.83 41.17 16.06
CA SER A 8 -4.21 40.74 14.71
C SER A 8 -5.07 39.48 14.77
N GLU A 9 -6.16 39.47 14.00
CA GLU A 9 -7.01 38.28 13.85
C GLU A 9 -6.28 37.22 13.02
N MET A 10 -6.00 36.08 13.64
CA MET A 10 -5.34 34.95 12.99
C MET A 10 -6.36 33.96 12.41
N PHE A 11 -7.41 33.69 13.17
CA PHE A 11 -8.50 32.83 12.77
C PHE A 11 -9.84 33.37 13.22
N ASN A 12 -10.81 33.36 12.31
CA ASN A 12 -12.22 33.58 12.60
C ASN A 12 -13.02 32.41 11.97
N LEU A 13 -13.29 31.40 12.78
CA LEU A 13 -13.89 30.16 12.33
C LEU A 13 -15.32 30.08 12.85
N PRO A 14 -16.34 30.28 12.00
CA PRO A 14 -17.74 30.16 12.38
C PRO A 14 -18.07 28.72 12.80
N SER A 15 -19.24 28.52 13.38
CA SER A 15 -19.76 27.20 13.64
C SER A 15 -19.95 26.45 12.32
N GLY A 16 -19.60 25.17 12.30
CA GLY A 16 -19.65 24.37 11.07
C GLY A 16 -19.25 22.93 11.31
N ASN A 17 -19.33 22.12 10.25
CA ASN A 17 -18.93 20.72 10.30
C ASN A 17 -17.40 20.57 10.28
N MET A 18 -16.93 19.32 10.49
CA MET A 18 -15.50 18.99 10.55
C MET A 18 -14.77 19.40 9.27
N ARG A 19 -15.36 19.14 8.10
CA ARG A 19 -14.76 19.49 6.80
C ARG A 19 -14.56 21.00 6.66
N GLN A 20 -15.58 21.79 7.01
CA GLN A 20 -15.49 23.25 7.02
C GLN A 20 -14.42 23.76 8.00
N ARG A 21 -14.28 23.10 9.15
CA ARG A 21 -13.24 23.41 10.14
C ARG A 21 -11.84 23.17 9.59
N ILE A 22 -11.61 22.01 8.95
CA ILE A 22 -10.33 21.69 8.31
C ILE A 22 -10.02 22.71 7.22
N VAL A 23 -10.97 22.99 6.34
CA VAL A 23 -10.81 23.95 5.24
C VAL A 23 -10.55 25.36 5.75
N GLY A 24 -11.23 25.79 6.82
CA GLY A 24 -11.03 27.09 7.44
C GLY A 24 -9.64 27.27 8.07
N ILE A 25 -9.04 26.19 8.58
CA ILE A 25 -7.70 26.23 9.20
C ILE A 25 -6.59 26.09 8.13
N PHE A 26 -6.73 25.16 7.20
CA PHE A 26 -5.66 24.77 6.26
C PHE A 26 -5.85 25.36 4.84
N GLY A 27 -6.92 26.15 4.66
CA GLY A 27 -7.20 26.87 3.42
C GLY A 27 -8.14 26.14 2.46
N GLY A 28 -8.81 26.93 1.60
CA GLY A 28 -9.88 26.49 0.69
C GLY A 28 -9.48 25.36 -0.26
N LYS A 29 -8.23 25.37 -0.75
CA LYS A 29 -7.70 24.33 -1.64
C LYS A 29 -7.65 22.94 -1.00
N THR A 30 -7.74 22.83 0.32
CA THR A 30 -7.78 21.57 1.05
C THR A 30 -9.07 20.80 0.77
N ASN A 31 -10.17 21.49 0.45
CA ASN A 31 -11.48 20.87 0.23
C ASN A 31 -11.48 19.80 -0.86
N GLU A 32 -10.77 20.04 -1.96
CA GLU A 32 -10.72 19.13 -3.12
C GLU A 32 -9.85 17.89 -2.87
N LYS A 33 -8.98 17.99 -1.86
CA LYS A 33 -8.01 16.94 -1.51
C LYS A 33 -8.57 15.91 -0.55
N LEU A 34 -9.66 16.23 0.15
CA LEU A 34 -10.20 15.43 1.24
C LEU A 34 -11.09 14.30 0.75
N VAL A 35 -10.78 13.10 1.19
CA VAL A 35 -11.59 11.89 1.08
C VAL A 35 -12.18 11.60 2.45
N PRO A 36 -13.51 11.50 2.62
CA PRO A 36 -14.13 11.15 3.88
C PRO A 36 -13.85 9.69 4.24
N VAL A 37 -13.63 9.44 5.52
CA VAL A 37 -13.52 8.11 6.11
C VAL A 37 -14.55 7.99 7.19
N ASN A 38 -15.49 7.06 7.05
CA ASN A 38 -16.52 6.75 8.03
C ASN A 38 -16.61 5.24 8.15
N GLU A 39 -16.38 4.72 9.34
CA GLU A 39 -16.50 3.29 9.65
C GLU A 39 -17.00 3.13 11.06
N THR A 40 -17.92 2.23 11.27
CA THR A 40 -18.46 1.95 12.60
C THR A 40 -18.39 0.46 12.85
N THR A 41 -17.69 0.09 13.90
CA THR A 41 -17.56 -1.28 14.39
C THR A 41 -17.86 -1.34 15.88
N GLU A 42 -17.90 -2.52 16.45
CA GLU A 42 -18.05 -2.69 17.90
C GLU A 42 -16.83 -2.20 18.70
N ILE A 43 -15.66 -2.15 18.07
CA ILE A 43 -14.39 -1.79 18.71
C ILE A 43 -14.12 -0.29 18.61
N VAL A 44 -14.45 0.31 17.46
CA VAL A 44 -14.15 1.73 17.19
C VAL A 44 -15.10 2.30 16.17
N THR A 45 -15.50 3.55 16.37
CA THR A 45 -16.12 4.38 15.34
C THR A 45 -15.07 5.37 14.81
N ILE A 46 -14.79 5.31 13.50
CA ILE A 46 -13.81 6.15 12.82
C ILE A 46 -14.56 7.17 12.00
N ASN A 47 -14.27 8.45 12.23
CA ASN A 47 -14.80 9.56 11.44
C ASN A 47 -13.66 10.49 11.05
N GLY A 48 -13.68 11.00 9.84
CA GLY A 48 -12.69 11.99 9.47
C GLY A 48 -12.41 12.08 7.99
N PHE A 49 -11.20 12.54 7.72
CA PHE A 49 -10.75 12.78 6.36
C PHE A 49 -9.29 12.37 6.20
N VAL A 50 -8.99 11.83 5.03
CA VAL A 50 -7.62 11.60 4.55
C VAL A 50 -7.44 12.33 3.23
N THR A 51 -6.20 12.60 2.82
CA THR A 51 -5.96 13.26 1.53
C THR A 51 -5.76 12.26 0.42
N LYS A 52 -6.16 12.64 -0.79
CA LYS A 52 -5.87 11.84 -1.98
C LYS A 52 -4.35 11.66 -2.16
N PRO A 53 -3.87 10.52 -2.65
CA PRO A 53 -2.44 10.22 -2.82
C PRO A 53 -1.67 11.26 -3.63
N GLU A 54 -2.29 11.83 -4.66
CA GLU A 54 -1.71 12.86 -5.54
C GLU A 54 -1.29 14.14 -4.80
N PHE A 55 -1.89 14.41 -3.62
CA PHE A 55 -1.58 15.57 -2.79
C PHE A 55 -0.67 15.25 -1.61
N ALA A 56 -0.13 14.04 -1.55
CA ALA A 56 0.85 13.67 -0.52
C ALA A 56 2.12 14.51 -0.65
N LYS A 57 2.72 14.86 0.49
CA LYS A 57 3.89 15.75 0.56
C LYS A 57 5.12 14.97 1.01
N LYS A 58 6.31 15.38 0.57
CA LYS A 58 7.58 14.80 1.08
C LYS A 58 7.81 15.13 2.56
N ASN A 59 7.36 16.27 3.00
CA ASN A 59 7.48 16.66 4.40
C ASN A 59 6.28 16.11 5.18
N ARG A 60 6.53 15.77 6.45
CA ARG A 60 5.48 15.44 7.40
C ARG A 60 4.51 16.59 7.47
N GLY A 61 3.29 16.37 6.98
CA GLY A 61 2.25 17.39 6.89
C GLY A 61 1.30 17.32 8.08
N GLU A 62 0.07 17.71 7.80
CA GLU A 62 -1.03 17.75 8.76
C GLU A 62 -1.50 16.31 9.08
N GLN A 63 -1.05 15.77 10.22
CA GLN A 63 -1.31 14.40 10.65
C GLN A 63 -1.90 14.39 12.05
N PHE A 64 -3.21 14.22 12.14
CA PHE A 64 -3.94 14.37 13.40
C PHE A 64 -4.81 13.16 13.69
N PHE A 65 -4.57 12.56 14.86
CA PHE A 65 -5.46 11.59 15.49
C PHE A 65 -6.10 12.21 16.72
N PHE A 66 -7.40 12.02 16.85
CA PHE A 66 -8.14 12.33 18.05
C PHE A 66 -8.84 11.05 18.53
N VAL A 67 -8.55 10.65 19.76
CA VAL A 67 -9.21 9.52 20.42
C VAL A 67 -10.08 10.07 21.53
N ASN A 68 -11.39 9.80 21.45
CA ASN A 68 -12.37 10.35 22.39
C ASN A 68 -12.17 11.87 22.59
N ASN A 69 -12.06 12.62 21.49
CA ASN A 69 -11.82 14.08 21.43
C ASN A 69 -10.47 14.56 21.98
N ARG A 70 -9.52 13.66 22.24
CA ARG A 70 -8.18 14.01 22.71
C ARG A 70 -7.17 13.81 21.57
N PHE A 71 -6.36 14.83 21.30
CA PHE A 71 -5.24 14.70 20.36
C PHE A 71 -4.21 13.70 20.89
N ILE A 72 -3.81 12.77 20.02
CA ILE A 72 -2.79 11.78 20.33
C ILE A 72 -1.73 11.69 19.23
N LYS A 73 -0.58 11.17 19.61
CA LYS A 73 0.50 10.77 18.71
C LYS A 73 0.70 9.26 18.84
N SER A 74 0.48 8.53 17.77
CA SER A 74 0.70 7.08 17.74
C SER A 74 1.44 6.71 16.45
N PRO A 75 2.72 6.32 16.57
CA PRO A 75 3.47 5.79 15.43
C PRO A 75 2.82 4.54 14.84
N TYR A 76 2.19 3.73 15.68
CA TYR A 76 1.52 2.51 15.28
C TYR A 76 0.29 2.78 14.40
N LEU A 77 -0.58 3.71 14.80
CA LEU A 77 -1.72 4.12 13.97
C LEU A 77 -1.27 4.86 12.71
N HIS A 78 -0.19 5.65 12.80
CA HIS A 78 0.40 6.25 11.61
C HIS A 78 0.84 5.21 10.59
N HIS A 79 1.48 4.12 11.06
CA HIS A 79 1.86 3.01 10.19
C HIS A 79 0.63 2.33 9.55
N ALA A 80 -0.49 2.21 10.26
CA ALA A 80 -1.75 1.69 9.70
C ALA A 80 -2.26 2.56 8.53
N VAL A 81 -2.19 3.90 8.70
CA VAL A 81 -2.54 4.84 7.62
C VAL A 81 -1.61 4.65 6.43
N MET A 82 -0.28 4.63 6.66
CA MET A 82 0.69 4.43 5.57
C MET A 82 0.48 3.11 4.83
N ALA A 83 0.18 2.03 5.56
CA ALA A 83 -0.12 0.72 4.99
C ALA A 83 -1.43 0.69 4.17
N ALA A 84 -2.38 1.58 4.46
CA ALA A 84 -3.58 1.74 3.63
C ALA A 84 -3.30 2.40 2.27
N TYR A 85 -2.24 3.21 2.21
CA TYR A 85 -1.79 3.89 0.99
C TYR A 85 -0.72 3.11 0.21
N GLU A 86 -0.41 1.89 0.62
CA GLU A 86 0.58 1.05 -0.06
C GLU A 86 0.25 0.90 -1.56
N GLY A 87 1.23 1.18 -2.42
CA GLY A 87 1.06 1.18 -3.87
C GLY A 87 0.36 2.43 -4.44
N LEU A 88 -0.03 3.40 -3.62
CA LEU A 88 -0.70 4.63 -4.05
C LEU A 88 0.18 5.88 -3.91
N LEU A 89 1.18 5.84 -3.04
CA LEU A 89 2.06 6.97 -2.76
C LEU A 89 3.34 6.89 -3.59
N LYS A 90 3.83 8.05 -3.99
CA LYS A 90 5.20 8.17 -4.49
C LYS A 90 6.20 8.01 -3.35
N ASP A 91 7.37 7.49 -3.64
CA ASP A 91 8.42 7.25 -2.65
C ASP A 91 8.73 8.50 -1.82
N GLY A 92 8.82 8.30 -0.52
CA GLY A 92 9.14 9.34 0.44
C GLY A 92 8.04 10.37 0.66
N THR A 93 6.82 10.17 0.13
CA THR A 93 5.69 11.06 0.40
C THR A 93 4.78 10.51 1.50
N GLN A 94 4.09 11.42 2.20
CA GLN A 94 3.17 11.12 3.28
C GLN A 94 1.84 11.84 3.09
N PRO A 95 0.71 11.15 3.32
CA PRO A 95 -0.61 11.78 3.26
C PRO A 95 -0.86 12.63 4.49
N ALA A 96 -1.71 13.64 4.35
CA ALA A 96 -2.32 14.30 5.48
C ALA A 96 -3.60 13.55 5.89
N TYR A 97 -3.91 13.58 7.19
CA TYR A 97 -5.12 12.96 7.73
C TYR A 97 -5.60 13.67 8.98
N TYR A 98 -6.92 13.63 9.17
CA TYR A 98 -7.67 14.23 10.27
C TYR A 98 -8.69 13.20 10.73
N LEU A 99 -8.29 12.32 11.65
CA LEU A 99 -9.05 11.15 12.04
C LEU A 99 -9.48 11.21 13.50
N TYR A 100 -10.77 11.02 13.72
CA TYR A 100 -11.40 10.87 15.02
C TYR A 100 -11.77 9.42 15.24
N LEU A 101 -11.34 8.88 16.34
CA LEU A 101 -11.58 7.52 16.78
C LEU A 101 -12.34 7.56 18.09
N ASP A 102 -13.59 7.14 18.07
CA ASP A 102 -14.38 6.99 19.27
C ASP A 102 -14.34 5.51 19.70
N VAL A 103 -13.73 5.26 20.83
CA VAL A 103 -13.53 3.92 21.40
C VAL A 103 -14.15 3.84 22.78
N PRO A 104 -14.63 2.65 23.22
CA PRO A 104 -15.13 2.49 24.58
C PRO A 104 -14.05 2.88 25.61
N PRO A 105 -14.34 3.74 26.60
CA PRO A 105 -13.33 4.24 27.51
C PRO A 105 -12.59 3.18 28.33
N HIS A 106 -13.21 2.02 28.53
CA HIS A 106 -12.61 0.92 29.28
C HIS A 106 -11.59 0.10 28.48
N THR A 107 -11.50 0.32 27.15
CA THR A 107 -10.52 -0.38 26.28
C THR A 107 -9.25 0.42 26.03
N ILE A 108 -9.09 1.54 26.71
CA ILE A 108 -7.93 2.43 26.54
C ILE A 108 -7.33 2.83 27.89
N ASP A 109 -6.00 2.89 27.95
CA ASP A 109 -5.26 3.51 29.04
C ASP A 109 -4.56 4.77 28.53
N ILE A 110 -4.94 5.92 29.10
CA ILE A 110 -4.39 7.25 28.75
C ILE A 110 -3.26 7.64 29.72
N ASN A 111 -3.15 6.96 30.84
CA ASN A 111 -2.22 7.38 31.91
C ASN A 111 -0.81 6.77 31.77
N ILE A 112 -0.36 6.53 30.56
CA ILE A 112 0.96 5.92 30.30
C ILE A 112 2.09 6.93 30.19
N HIS A 113 1.79 8.21 29.91
CA HIS A 113 2.80 9.26 29.76
C HIS A 113 2.35 10.58 30.42
N PRO A 114 3.27 11.37 31.03
CA PRO A 114 2.93 12.66 31.68
C PRO A 114 2.21 13.65 30.76
N THR A 115 2.57 13.69 29.48
CA THR A 115 1.94 14.58 28.49
C THR A 115 0.56 14.08 28.03
N LYS A 116 0.20 12.84 28.34
CA LYS A 116 -1.07 12.21 27.95
C LYS A 116 -1.38 12.33 26.45
N THR A 117 -0.35 12.37 25.63
CA THR A 117 -0.45 12.37 24.17
C THR A 117 -0.32 10.99 23.56
N GLU A 118 -0.01 9.99 24.38
CA GLU A 118 0.09 8.60 24.01
C GLU A 118 -1.02 7.82 24.71
N ILE A 119 -1.56 6.83 24.03
CA ILE A 119 -2.65 5.98 24.50
C ILE A 119 -2.25 4.53 24.23
N LYS A 120 -2.51 3.65 25.19
CA LYS A 120 -2.45 2.22 24.99
C LYS A 120 -3.87 1.71 24.77
N PHE A 121 -4.05 0.89 23.74
CA PHE A 121 -5.30 0.22 23.45
C PHE A 121 -5.23 -1.24 23.89
N ASP A 122 -6.32 -1.81 24.36
CA ASP A 122 -6.37 -3.22 24.74
C ASP A 122 -6.16 -4.13 23.53
N ASP A 123 -6.77 -3.78 22.39
CA ASP A 123 -6.61 -4.49 21.12
C ASP A 123 -6.08 -3.56 20.01
N GLU A 124 -4.78 -3.32 20.08
CA GLU A 124 -4.09 -2.49 19.06
C GLU A 124 -4.11 -3.12 17.66
N HIS A 125 -4.11 -4.46 17.59
CA HIS A 125 -4.09 -5.15 16.30
C HIS A 125 -5.43 -5.03 15.58
N ALA A 126 -6.54 -5.19 16.29
CA ALA A 126 -7.86 -5.01 15.69
C ALA A 126 -8.06 -3.57 15.25
N LEU A 127 -7.69 -2.60 16.09
CA LEU A 127 -7.77 -1.18 15.75
C LEU A 127 -6.95 -0.85 14.49
N TYR A 128 -5.72 -1.38 14.41
CA TYR A 128 -4.86 -1.23 13.23
C TYR A 128 -5.52 -1.78 11.96
N ALA A 129 -6.04 -3.00 12.02
CA ALA A 129 -6.68 -3.66 10.89
C ALA A 129 -7.93 -2.91 10.42
N ILE A 130 -8.78 -2.47 11.35
CA ILE A 130 -9.99 -1.69 11.07
C ILE A 130 -9.62 -0.35 10.42
N LEU A 131 -8.67 0.39 11.00
CA LEU A 131 -8.23 1.69 10.49
C LEU A 131 -7.65 1.56 9.06
N ARG A 132 -6.78 0.58 8.84
CA ARG A 132 -6.22 0.31 7.51
C ARG A 132 -7.31 -0.04 6.50
N SER A 133 -8.25 -0.90 6.87
CA SER A 133 -9.34 -1.33 6.00
C SER A 133 -10.28 -0.17 5.65
N ALA A 134 -10.69 0.63 6.65
CA ALA A 134 -11.58 1.76 6.48
C ALA A 134 -11.00 2.81 5.51
N ILE A 135 -9.72 3.14 5.68
CA ILE A 135 -9.03 4.09 4.79
C ILE A 135 -8.91 3.51 3.37
N LYS A 136 -8.48 2.26 3.25
CA LYS A 136 -8.34 1.60 1.94
C LYS A 136 -9.68 1.52 1.20
N HIS A 137 -10.75 1.20 1.91
CA HIS A 137 -12.11 1.18 1.37
C HIS A 137 -12.54 2.58 0.90
N SER A 138 -12.34 3.61 1.73
CA SER A 138 -12.67 5.00 1.37
C SER A 138 -11.90 5.46 0.14
N LEU A 139 -10.60 5.20 0.07
CA LEU A 139 -9.79 5.52 -1.10
C LEU A 139 -10.29 4.80 -2.36
N GLY A 140 -10.67 3.53 -2.24
CA GLY A 140 -11.25 2.75 -3.35
C GLY A 140 -12.58 3.30 -3.84
N GLN A 141 -13.48 3.73 -2.95
CA GLN A 141 -14.77 4.33 -3.31
C GLN A 141 -14.63 5.62 -4.12
N PHE A 142 -13.58 6.38 -3.89
CA PHE A 142 -13.30 7.62 -4.61
C PHE A 142 -12.49 7.41 -5.90
N ASN A 143 -12.48 6.18 -6.45
CA ASN A 143 -11.79 5.82 -7.71
C ASN A 143 -10.31 6.27 -7.74
N ILE A 144 -9.66 6.20 -6.59
CA ILE A 144 -8.23 6.43 -6.51
C ILE A 144 -7.56 5.13 -6.96
N ALA A 145 -7.40 5.02 -8.29
CA ALA A 145 -6.67 3.91 -8.87
C ALA A 145 -5.19 3.98 -8.44
N PRO A 146 -4.52 2.83 -8.24
CA PRO A 146 -3.07 2.81 -8.16
C PRO A 146 -2.51 3.56 -9.36
N VAL A 147 -1.55 4.44 -9.14
CA VAL A 147 -0.77 5.00 -10.25
C VAL A 147 0.05 3.84 -10.77
N LEU A 148 -0.47 3.16 -11.78
CA LEU A 148 0.33 2.29 -12.61
C LEU A 148 1.20 3.25 -13.42
N ASP A 149 2.38 3.54 -12.92
CA ASP A 149 3.45 4.10 -13.74
C ASP A 149 3.80 3.01 -14.76
N PHE A 150 3.06 2.97 -15.84
CA PHE A 150 3.56 2.41 -17.06
C PHE A 150 4.61 3.42 -17.55
N ASP A 151 5.80 3.34 -17.02
CA ASP A 151 6.97 3.81 -17.74
C ASP A 151 6.94 3.06 -19.06
N ARG A 152 6.47 3.76 -20.08
CA ARG A 152 6.42 3.26 -21.44
C ARG A 152 7.87 3.04 -21.82
N ASP A 153 8.31 1.81 -21.68
CA ASP A 153 9.63 1.40 -22.08
C ASP A 153 9.69 1.57 -23.61
N ALA A 154 10.30 2.66 -24.06
CA ALA A 154 10.43 2.98 -25.49
C ALA A 154 11.12 1.85 -26.28
N ASN A 155 11.75 0.89 -25.59
CA ASN A 155 12.33 -0.30 -26.16
C ASN A 155 11.30 -1.41 -26.45
N LEU A 156 10.05 -1.29 -25.92
CA LEU A 156 8.95 -2.19 -26.23
C LEU A 156 8.10 -1.72 -27.41
N ASP A 157 8.32 -0.52 -27.90
CA ASP A 157 7.80 -0.10 -29.19
C ASP A 157 8.61 -0.84 -30.28
N THR A 158 8.30 -2.14 -30.47
CA THR A 158 8.75 -2.84 -31.68
C THR A 158 8.17 -2.09 -32.87
N PRO A 159 9.00 -1.71 -33.85
CA PRO A 159 8.51 -1.07 -35.05
C PRO A 159 7.78 -2.10 -35.92
N TYR A 160 6.60 -2.53 -35.50
CA TYR A 160 5.69 -3.20 -36.40
C TYR A 160 5.07 -2.13 -37.29
N ASN A 161 5.72 -1.91 -38.43
CA ASN A 161 5.14 -1.14 -39.51
C ASN A 161 3.93 -1.91 -40.06
N TYR A 162 2.75 -1.56 -39.57
CA TYR A 162 1.48 -2.08 -40.09
C TYR A 162 0.99 -1.31 -41.34
N GLU A 163 1.77 -0.38 -41.87
CA GLU A 163 1.42 0.29 -43.10
C GLU A 163 1.47 -0.71 -44.28
N GLY A 164 0.31 -1.13 -44.75
CA GLY A 164 0.13 -1.81 -46.01
C GLY A 164 -0.04 -3.31 -45.97
N LYS A 165 -0.27 -3.95 -44.82
CA LYS A 165 -0.70 -5.36 -44.82
C LYS A 165 -2.20 -5.44 -44.57
N GLU A 166 -2.93 -5.84 -45.65
CA GLU A 166 -4.32 -6.23 -45.49
C GLU A 166 -4.41 -7.41 -44.49
N ALA A 167 -5.30 -7.25 -43.53
CA ALA A 167 -5.53 -8.31 -42.54
C ALA A 167 -6.17 -9.51 -43.27
N SER A 168 -5.37 -10.55 -43.54
CA SER A 168 -5.91 -11.83 -43.98
C SER A 168 -6.48 -12.56 -42.79
N MET A 169 -7.77 -12.85 -42.81
CA MET A 169 -8.36 -13.72 -41.79
C MET A 169 -7.74 -15.13 -41.92
N PRO A 170 -7.25 -15.72 -40.80
CA PRO A 170 -6.77 -17.09 -40.86
C PRO A 170 -7.93 -18.01 -41.26
N THR A 171 -7.76 -18.70 -42.37
CA THR A 171 -8.72 -19.72 -42.79
C THR A 171 -8.47 -20.96 -41.97
N VAL A 172 -9.38 -21.31 -41.11
CA VAL A 172 -9.33 -22.54 -40.34
C VAL A 172 -9.83 -23.66 -41.24
N GLU A 173 -8.92 -24.48 -41.74
CA GLU A 173 -9.31 -25.74 -42.39
C GLU A 173 -9.64 -26.74 -41.27
N VAL A 174 -10.92 -27.09 -41.16
CA VAL A 174 -11.40 -28.10 -40.25
C VAL A 174 -11.37 -29.43 -41.01
N ASP A 175 -10.45 -30.31 -40.60
CA ASP A 175 -10.48 -31.70 -41.06
C ASP A 175 -11.71 -32.42 -40.51
N ARG A 176 -12.69 -32.66 -41.36
CA ARG A 176 -13.95 -33.32 -41.00
C ARG A 176 -13.79 -34.79 -40.61
N ASN A 177 -12.62 -35.39 -40.86
CA ASN A 177 -12.32 -36.79 -40.52
C ASN A 177 -11.42 -36.88 -39.26
N PHE A 178 -11.08 -35.79 -38.64
CA PHE A 178 -10.30 -35.79 -37.38
C PHE A 178 -11.16 -36.35 -36.24
N ASN A 179 -10.83 -37.54 -35.79
CA ASN A 179 -11.43 -38.18 -34.61
C ASN A 179 -10.45 -38.09 -33.44
N PRO A 180 -10.66 -37.25 -32.44
CA PRO A 180 -9.76 -37.10 -31.29
C PRO A 180 -9.79 -38.29 -30.34
N PHE A 181 -10.67 -39.31 -30.60
CA PHE A 181 -10.82 -40.53 -29.81
C PHE A 181 -10.47 -41.77 -30.59
N ALA A 182 -9.80 -41.66 -31.74
CA ALA A 182 -9.27 -42.83 -32.42
C ALA A 182 -8.05 -43.35 -31.63
N ASP A 183 -8.18 -44.55 -31.05
CA ASP A 183 -7.09 -45.25 -30.37
C ASP A 183 -5.94 -45.48 -31.35
N ASP A 184 -4.79 -44.87 -31.08
CA ASP A 184 -3.51 -45.18 -31.72
C ASP A 184 -3.04 -46.57 -31.24
N SER A 185 -3.48 -47.59 -31.92
CA SER A 185 -2.83 -48.91 -31.83
C SER A 185 -1.55 -48.84 -32.66
N PRO A 186 -0.38 -49.20 -32.11
CA PRO A 186 0.89 -49.12 -32.84
C PRO A 186 1.03 -50.28 -33.85
N SER A 187 0.80 -49.97 -35.11
CA SER A 187 1.23 -50.81 -36.23
C SER A 187 2.58 -50.31 -36.74
N GLY A 188 3.57 -51.17 -36.63
CA GLY A 188 4.96 -50.90 -36.89
C GLY A 188 5.31 -50.46 -38.31
N GLY A 189 6.37 -49.71 -38.44
CA GLY A 189 7.03 -49.35 -39.70
C GLY A 189 8.10 -48.30 -39.44
N GLY A 190 9.35 -48.74 -39.46
CA GLY A 190 10.53 -47.96 -39.12
C GLY A 190 10.88 -46.86 -40.11
N PHE A 191 11.83 -46.12 -39.70
CA PHE A 191 12.93 -45.41 -40.37
C PHE A 191 13.16 -44.01 -39.89
N GLY A 192 14.41 -43.74 -39.55
CA GLY A 192 15.04 -42.43 -39.71
C GLY A 192 15.52 -41.80 -38.43
N GLY A 193 16.73 -42.13 -38.03
CA GLY A 193 17.43 -41.49 -36.92
C GLY A 193 17.74 -40.04 -37.19
N GLY A 194 17.49 -39.27 -36.17
CA GLY A 194 18.00 -37.90 -36.01
C GLY A 194 18.38 -37.74 -34.57
N SER A 195 19.67 -37.99 -34.29
CA SER A 195 20.26 -37.85 -32.97
C SER A 195 20.36 -36.35 -32.62
N PHE A 196 19.56 -35.92 -31.67
CA PHE A 196 19.84 -34.68 -30.97
C PHE A 196 20.62 -34.97 -29.69
N SER A 197 21.92 -34.75 -29.76
CA SER A 197 22.83 -34.79 -28.63
C SER A 197 22.60 -33.52 -27.81
N SER A 198 21.94 -33.64 -26.67
CA SER A 198 21.93 -32.61 -25.63
C SER A 198 23.19 -32.78 -24.77
N SER A 199 24.18 -31.93 -24.99
CA SER A 199 25.32 -31.82 -24.10
C SER A 199 24.97 -30.98 -22.88
N PHE A 200 24.68 -31.66 -21.79
CA PHE A 200 24.72 -31.04 -20.46
C PHE A 200 26.15 -31.22 -19.94
N SER A 201 26.90 -30.09 -19.94
CA SER A 201 28.16 -30.01 -19.21
C SER A 201 27.88 -29.57 -17.78
N SER A 202 27.89 -30.51 -16.87
CA SER A 202 28.02 -30.28 -15.44
C SER A 202 29.49 -30.05 -15.12
N SER A 203 29.87 -28.80 -14.78
CA SER A 203 31.14 -28.54 -14.16
C SER A 203 30.97 -28.51 -12.64
N GLY A 204 31.28 -29.61 -12.02
CA GLY A 204 31.50 -29.72 -10.61
C GLY A 204 32.83 -29.09 -10.23
N GLY A 205 32.83 -28.17 -9.30
CA GLY A 205 34.00 -27.61 -8.65
C GLY A 205 33.85 -27.70 -7.15
N GLY A 206 34.15 -28.83 -6.58
CA GLY A 206 34.32 -29.01 -5.15
C GLY A 206 35.61 -28.34 -4.70
N ARG A 207 35.53 -27.53 -3.63
CA ARG A 207 36.67 -27.26 -2.76
C ARG A 207 36.21 -27.36 -1.31
N SER A 208 36.58 -28.47 -0.75
CA SER A 208 36.80 -28.73 0.67
C SER A 208 38.10 -28.07 1.12
N LEU A 209 38.08 -27.47 2.28
CA LEU A 209 39.16 -27.29 3.26
C LEU A 209 38.49 -26.51 4.41
N GLY A 210 38.35 -26.97 5.63
CA GLY A 210 39.30 -27.70 6.44
C GLY A 210 39.99 -26.76 7.40
N GLY A 211 39.65 -26.92 8.70
CA GLY A 211 40.46 -26.43 9.79
C GLY A 211 39.97 -25.10 10.37
N SER A 212 39.85 -24.87 11.62
CA SER A 212 40.45 -25.40 12.83
C SER A 212 39.96 -24.53 14.01
N VAL A 213 39.67 -25.20 15.07
CA VAL A 213 39.35 -24.71 16.41
C VAL A 213 40.47 -23.79 16.95
N ALA A 214 40.11 -22.68 17.59
CA ALA A 214 40.91 -22.17 18.71
C ALA A 214 40.05 -21.33 19.65
N SER A 215 39.77 -21.95 20.76
CA SER A 215 39.38 -21.35 22.03
C SER A 215 40.51 -20.46 22.59
N LYS A 216 40.17 -19.27 23.10
CA LYS A 216 41.00 -18.63 24.13
C LYS A 216 40.13 -17.79 25.05
N ALA A 217 39.98 -18.30 26.23
CA ALA A 217 39.58 -17.58 27.44
C ALA A 217 40.77 -16.81 28.00
N SER A 218 40.54 -15.62 28.58
CA SER A 218 41.25 -15.00 29.69
C SER A 218 40.46 -13.72 30.04
N SER A 219 39.70 -13.58 31.19
CA SER A 219 40.20 -13.33 32.57
C SER A 219 40.98 -12.00 32.71
N GLY A 220 40.43 -11.12 33.57
CA GLY A 220 41.15 -10.09 34.31
C GLY A 220 40.51 -8.72 34.31
N SER A 221 39.78 -8.38 35.33
CA SER A 221 40.08 -7.50 36.45
C SER A 221 40.61 -6.09 36.12
N SER A 222 39.87 -5.10 36.39
CA SER A 222 39.97 -4.03 37.38
C SER A 222 38.81 -3.06 37.19
#